data_53e0111d3e90a27ed20b3883db092d4e
#
_entry.id   53e0111d3e90a27ed20b3883db092d4e
#
_cell.length_a   1.000
_cell.length_b   1.000
_cell.length_c   1.000
_cell.angle_alpha   90.00
_cell.angle_beta   90.00
_cell.angle_gamma   90.00
#
_symmetry.space_group_name_H-M   'P 1'
#
loop_
_entity.id
_entity.type
_entity.pdbx_description
1 polymer ?
#
loop_
_entity_poly.entity_id
_entity_poly.type
_entity_poly.pdbx_seq_one_letter_code
_entity_poly.pdbx_strand_id
1 'polypeptide(L)'
;MGLSRHEAGFATMNAPDACSRTRGWPHSMPTDTIPVMDLDRLMQERLQMAARAVEALSAQREGVAKACRLLVETLDSGGTVLTCGNGGSAAEALHLAEELSGRYRSNRPALRGLSLCADPTALTCIANDFGFDHVFARQVEALGRAGDLLVVFSTSGKSANLVRALHVARERGITTLGLLGGEGGACLPLCDHAVVVHGVDGAGVQEAHQMIMHILCEACEARFAVGAKA
;
A
#
# COMPACT_ATOMS: atom_id res chain seq x y z
N MET A 1 -38.53 -33.12 43.65
CA MET A 1 -37.06 -33.18 43.70
C MET A 1 -36.54 -32.04 42.82
N GLY A 2 -35.92 -31.09 43.46
CA GLY A 2 -35.71 -29.75 42.94
C GLY A 2 -34.58 -29.60 41.94
N LEU A 3 -34.81 -28.79 40.94
CA LEU A 3 -33.84 -28.24 40.02
C LEU A 3 -33.46 -26.84 40.52
N SER A 4 -32.23 -26.69 41.02
CA SER A 4 -31.66 -25.41 41.42
C SER A 4 -31.28 -24.57 40.17
N ARG A 5 -31.85 -23.37 40.10
CA ARG A 5 -31.43 -22.34 39.13
C ARG A 5 -30.16 -21.68 39.65
N HIS A 6 -29.08 -21.77 38.90
CA HIS A 6 -27.95 -20.89 39.09
C HIS A 6 -28.19 -19.59 38.32
N GLU A 7 -28.44 -18.54 39.08
CA GLU A 7 -28.42 -17.16 38.57
C GLU A 7 -26.95 -16.73 38.39
N ALA A 8 -26.54 -16.54 37.17
CA ALA A 8 -25.27 -15.88 36.83
C ALA A 8 -25.51 -14.36 36.89
N GLY A 9 -24.95 -13.69 37.88
CA GLY A 9 -24.98 -12.24 38.01
C GLY A 9 -24.17 -11.58 36.89
N PHE A 10 -24.86 -10.80 36.07
CA PHE A 10 -24.22 -9.85 35.15
C PHE A 10 -23.68 -8.67 35.95
N ALA A 11 -22.37 -8.58 36.10
CA ALA A 11 -21.70 -7.39 36.60
C ALA A 11 -21.82 -6.29 35.53
N THR A 12 -22.53 -5.24 35.83
CA THR A 12 -22.59 -4.01 35.01
C THR A 12 -21.26 -3.31 35.13
N MET A 13 -20.40 -3.42 34.09
CA MET A 13 -19.27 -2.56 33.96
C MET A 13 -19.75 -1.16 33.54
N ASN A 14 -19.60 -0.20 34.45
CA ASN A 14 -19.76 1.22 34.14
C ASN A 14 -18.73 1.64 33.12
N ALA A 15 -19.16 1.92 31.90
CA ALA A 15 -18.34 2.61 30.91
C ALA A 15 -18.04 4.04 31.39
N PRO A 16 -16.81 4.54 31.30
CA PRO A 16 -16.53 5.92 31.61
C PRO A 16 -17.19 6.83 30.58
N ASP A 17 -17.95 7.82 31.04
CA ASP A 17 -18.54 8.93 30.29
C ASP A 17 -17.43 9.73 29.55
N ALA A 18 -17.14 9.37 28.33
CA ALA A 18 -16.16 10.05 27.45
C ALA A 18 -16.80 10.60 26.15
N CYS A 19 -18.08 10.92 26.18
CA CYS A 19 -18.75 11.50 25.01
C CYS A 19 -19.57 12.75 25.36
N SER A 20 -18.90 13.77 25.94
CA SER A 20 -19.54 15.09 26.13
C SER A 20 -18.57 16.24 25.82
N ARG A 21 -17.86 16.17 24.69
CA ARG A 21 -17.28 17.37 24.05
C ARG A 21 -17.64 17.36 22.57
N THR A 22 -18.90 17.60 22.25
CA THR A 22 -19.24 18.18 20.95
C THR A 22 -18.66 19.59 20.92
N ARG A 23 -17.39 19.71 20.55
CA ARG A 23 -16.92 21.00 20.01
C ARG A 23 -17.69 21.17 18.70
N GLY A 24 -18.79 21.93 18.77
CA GLY A 24 -19.50 22.35 17.59
C GLY A 24 -18.49 22.96 16.61
N TRP A 25 -18.50 22.51 15.39
CA TRP A 25 -17.76 23.13 14.31
C TRP A 25 -18.17 24.60 14.27
N PRO A 26 -17.26 25.60 14.35
CA PRO A 26 -17.64 26.99 14.30
C PRO A 26 -18.35 27.29 13.00
N HIS A 27 -19.65 27.65 13.08
CA HIS A 27 -20.50 27.91 11.94
C HIS A 27 -20.16 29.17 11.16
N SER A 28 -19.16 29.94 11.60
CA SER A 28 -18.58 31.06 10.85
C SER A 28 -17.14 31.26 11.32
N MET A 29 -16.18 30.91 10.50
CA MET A 29 -14.84 31.47 10.60
C MET A 29 -14.93 32.94 10.19
N PRO A 30 -14.33 33.87 10.94
CA PRO A 30 -14.21 35.26 10.47
C PRO A 30 -13.53 35.24 9.10
N THR A 31 -14.17 35.78 8.09
CA THR A 31 -13.62 35.83 6.70
C THR A 31 -12.36 36.67 6.60
N ASP A 32 -12.06 37.44 7.63
CA ASP A 32 -10.95 38.41 7.65
C ASP A 32 -9.61 37.80 8.11
N THR A 33 -9.54 36.50 8.42
CA THR A 33 -8.34 35.82 8.96
C THR A 33 -7.85 34.63 8.15
N ILE A 34 -8.36 34.38 6.95
CA ILE A 34 -7.75 33.40 6.05
C ILE A 34 -6.47 34.05 5.54
N PRO A 35 -5.27 33.56 5.93
CA PRO A 35 -4.02 34.09 5.36
C PRO A 35 -4.11 33.98 3.86
N VAL A 36 -3.82 35.07 3.14
CA VAL A 36 -3.68 35.00 1.67
C VAL A 36 -2.57 34.01 1.42
N MET A 37 -2.96 32.82 0.95
CA MET A 37 -2.02 31.75 0.62
C MET A 37 -1.25 32.16 -0.62
N ASP A 38 0.07 32.24 -0.53
CA ASP A 38 0.92 32.45 -1.69
C ASP A 38 0.95 31.13 -2.51
N LEU A 39 0.01 31.00 -3.44
CA LEU A 39 -0.14 29.82 -4.28
C LEU A 39 1.05 29.60 -5.22
N ASP A 40 1.68 30.68 -5.67
CA ASP A 40 2.87 30.57 -6.54
C ASP A 40 4.04 29.96 -5.76
N ARG A 41 4.26 30.42 -4.56
CA ARG A 41 5.28 29.84 -3.67
C ARG A 41 4.99 28.37 -3.33
N LEU A 42 3.75 28.06 -2.96
CA LEU A 42 3.32 26.69 -2.67
C LEU A 42 3.57 25.75 -3.85
N MET A 43 3.19 26.21 -5.05
CA MET A 43 3.39 25.45 -6.29
C MET A 43 4.87 25.25 -6.60
N GLN A 44 5.70 26.29 -6.45
CA GLN A 44 7.15 26.19 -6.65
C GLN A 44 7.80 25.20 -5.67
N GLU A 45 7.47 25.26 -4.38
CA GLU A 45 7.97 24.34 -3.36
C GLU A 45 7.58 22.89 -3.69
N ARG A 46 6.35 22.66 -4.14
CA ARG A 46 5.87 21.31 -4.53
C ARG A 46 6.57 20.77 -5.77
N LEU A 47 6.73 21.60 -6.81
CA LEU A 47 7.44 21.21 -8.03
C LEU A 47 8.93 20.90 -7.76
N GLN A 48 9.58 21.67 -6.89
CA GLN A 48 10.95 21.38 -6.48
C GLN A 48 11.06 20.05 -5.73
N MET A 49 10.08 19.72 -4.86
CA MET A 49 10.06 18.45 -4.16
C MET A 49 9.85 17.28 -5.12
N ALA A 50 8.96 17.41 -6.10
CA ALA A 50 8.77 16.41 -7.15
C ALA A 50 10.04 16.19 -7.98
N ALA A 51 10.76 17.27 -8.33
CA ALA A 51 12.05 17.16 -9.03
C ALA A 51 13.09 16.38 -8.21
N ARG A 52 13.17 16.62 -6.90
CA ARG A 52 14.05 15.85 -6.00
C ARG A 52 13.65 14.38 -5.93
N ALA A 53 12.35 14.06 -5.96
CA ALA A 53 11.86 12.69 -5.99
C ALA A 53 12.31 11.97 -7.27
N VAL A 54 12.28 12.64 -8.43
CA VAL A 54 12.80 12.14 -9.71
C VAL A 54 14.32 11.89 -9.64
N GLU A 55 15.09 12.83 -9.08
CA GLU A 55 16.54 12.68 -8.91
C GLU A 55 16.89 11.50 -8.00
N ALA A 56 16.18 11.37 -6.84
CA ALA A 56 16.35 10.25 -5.93
C ALA A 56 16.08 8.91 -6.62
N LEU A 57 15.05 8.85 -7.46
CA LEU A 57 14.72 7.67 -8.25
C LEU A 57 15.78 7.35 -9.30
N SER A 58 16.37 8.37 -9.91
CA SER A 58 17.45 8.19 -10.90
C SER A 58 18.68 7.49 -10.29
N ALA A 59 18.92 7.65 -8.99
CA ALA A 59 19.97 6.92 -8.27
C ALA A 59 19.61 5.45 -8.01
N GLN A 60 18.35 5.07 -8.12
CA GLN A 60 17.82 3.72 -7.87
C GLN A 60 17.57 2.90 -9.15
N ARG A 61 18.14 3.29 -10.29
CA ARG A 61 17.87 2.68 -11.61
C ARG A 61 18.02 1.16 -11.60
N GLU A 62 19.08 0.64 -11.00
CA GLU A 62 19.32 -0.80 -10.92
C GLU A 62 18.28 -1.50 -10.04
N GLY A 63 17.90 -0.87 -8.91
CA GLY A 63 16.85 -1.35 -8.02
C GLY A 63 15.50 -1.44 -8.73
N VAL A 64 15.13 -0.39 -9.47
CA VAL A 64 13.90 -0.37 -10.28
C VAL A 64 13.94 -1.43 -11.38
N ALA A 65 15.06 -1.58 -12.07
CA ALA A 65 15.22 -2.62 -13.10
C ALA A 65 15.07 -4.04 -12.51
N LYS A 66 15.57 -4.27 -11.29
CA LYS A 66 15.37 -5.55 -10.59
C LYS A 66 13.90 -5.76 -10.19
N ALA A 67 13.23 -4.71 -9.73
CA ALA A 67 11.78 -4.76 -9.44
C ALA A 67 10.97 -5.13 -10.69
N CYS A 68 11.28 -4.53 -11.85
CA CYS A 68 10.67 -4.89 -13.13
C CYS A 68 10.86 -6.37 -13.47
N ARG A 69 12.07 -6.90 -13.33
CA ARG A 69 12.33 -8.32 -13.58
C ARG A 69 11.53 -9.22 -12.68
N LEU A 70 11.50 -8.97 -11.37
CA LEU A 70 10.73 -9.76 -10.40
C LEU A 70 9.25 -9.81 -10.77
N LEU A 71 8.67 -8.66 -11.11
CA LEU A 71 7.25 -8.58 -11.47
C LEU A 71 6.96 -9.33 -12.78
N VAL A 72 7.78 -9.14 -13.80
CA VAL A 72 7.62 -9.83 -15.11
C VAL A 72 7.82 -11.34 -14.96
N GLU A 73 8.84 -11.80 -14.26
CA GLU A 73 9.12 -13.23 -14.00
C GLU A 73 7.99 -13.90 -13.23
N THR A 74 7.43 -13.23 -12.23
CA THR A 74 6.26 -13.72 -11.48
C THR A 74 5.07 -13.95 -12.41
N LEU A 75 4.74 -12.95 -13.23
CA LEU A 75 3.60 -13.02 -14.14
C LEU A 75 3.82 -14.01 -15.28
N ASP A 76 5.03 -14.11 -15.81
CA ASP A 76 5.41 -15.07 -16.87
C ASP A 76 5.34 -16.52 -16.38
N SER A 77 5.61 -16.75 -15.10
CA SER A 77 5.47 -18.05 -14.43
C SER A 77 4.03 -18.39 -14.06
N GLY A 78 3.06 -17.50 -14.31
CA GLY A 78 1.65 -17.68 -13.94
C GLY A 78 1.32 -17.33 -12.50
N GLY A 79 2.25 -16.72 -11.76
CA GLY A 79 2.03 -16.20 -10.41
C GLY A 79 1.12 -14.96 -10.39
N THR A 80 0.69 -14.58 -9.19
CA THR A 80 -0.16 -13.41 -8.94
C THR A 80 0.67 -12.31 -8.27
N VAL A 81 0.47 -11.07 -8.70
CA VAL A 81 1.01 -9.90 -8.03
C VAL A 81 -0.03 -9.38 -7.04
N LEU A 82 0.22 -9.60 -5.75
CA LEU A 82 -0.56 -9.06 -4.64
C LEU A 82 -0.03 -7.68 -4.28
N THR A 83 -0.89 -6.71 -4.06
CA THR A 83 -0.46 -5.35 -3.71
C THR A 83 -1.13 -4.85 -2.43
N CYS A 84 -0.42 -4.11 -1.59
CA CYS A 84 -1.00 -3.47 -0.40
C CYS A 84 -0.26 -2.19 0.00
N GLY A 85 -0.97 -1.34 0.75
CA GLY A 85 -0.49 -0.07 1.28
C GLY A 85 -1.55 0.58 2.17
N ASN A 86 -1.24 1.71 2.78
CA ASN A 86 -2.19 2.46 3.60
C ASN A 86 -2.42 3.86 3.02
N GLY A 87 -3.65 4.39 3.11
CA GLY A 87 -3.98 5.74 2.65
C GLY A 87 -3.67 5.96 1.16
N GLY A 88 -2.83 6.97 0.85
CA GLY A 88 -2.38 7.21 -0.53
C GLY A 88 -1.64 6.02 -1.14
N SER A 89 -0.83 5.32 -0.34
CA SER A 89 -0.16 4.10 -0.78
C SER A 89 -1.12 2.92 -1.03
N ALA A 90 -2.31 2.91 -0.44
CA ALA A 90 -3.37 1.97 -0.82
C ALA A 90 -3.94 2.30 -2.21
N ALA A 91 -4.07 3.58 -2.55
CA ALA A 91 -4.49 4.02 -3.88
C ALA A 91 -3.46 3.60 -4.96
N GLU A 92 -2.16 3.71 -4.67
CA GLU A 92 -1.08 3.23 -5.55
C GLU A 92 -1.12 1.71 -5.72
N ALA A 93 -1.37 0.97 -4.64
CA ALA A 93 -1.53 -0.48 -4.68
C ALA A 93 -2.74 -0.93 -5.53
N LEU A 94 -3.86 -0.22 -5.41
CA LEU A 94 -5.05 -0.42 -6.25
C LEU A 94 -4.74 -0.14 -7.72
N HIS A 95 -4.05 0.96 -8.01
CA HIS A 95 -3.70 1.37 -9.37
C HIS A 95 -2.81 0.34 -10.06
N LEU A 96 -1.74 -0.16 -9.40
CA LEU A 96 -0.92 -1.22 -10.00
C LEU A 96 -1.74 -2.48 -10.31
N ALA A 97 -2.61 -2.93 -9.41
CA ALA A 97 -3.42 -4.12 -9.62
C ALA A 97 -4.45 -3.94 -10.75
N GLU A 98 -5.02 -2.74 -10.87
CA GLU A 98 -5.95 -2.38 -11.94
C GLU A 98 -5.23 -2.35 -13.30
N GLU A 99 -4.06 -1.71 -13.39
CA GLU A 99 -3.27 -1.66 -14.62
C GLU A 99 -2.84 -3.06 -15.08
N LEU A 100 -2.53 -3.97 -14.16
CA LEU A 100 -2.20 -5.36 -14.50
C LEU A 100 -3.41 -6.13 -15.04
N SER A 101 -4.55 -6.03 -14.39
CA SER A 101 -5.77 -6.76 -14.75
C SER A 101 -6.50 -6.15 -15.96
N GLY A 102 -6.45 -4.82 -16.11
CA GLY A 102 -6.93 -4.09 -17.26
C GLY A 102 -5.86 -3.99 -18.36
N ARG A 103 -5.40 -2.79 -18.61
CA ARG A 103 -4.24 -2.51 -19.50
C ARG A 103 -3.70 -1.12 -19.22
N TYR A 104 -2.40 -0.94 -19.35
CA TYR A 104 -1.75 0.37 -19.22
C TYR A 104 -1.86 1.20 -20.52
N ARG A 105 -1.23 0.76 -21.61
CA ARG A 105 -1.23 1.46 -22.91
C ARG A 105 -1.59 0.53 -24.08
N SER A 106 -0.86 -0.58 -24.17
CA SER A 106 -0.96 -1.50 -25.30
C SER A 106 -1.97 -2.60 -25.05
N ASN A 107 -2.53 -3.16 -26.14
CA ASN A 107 -3.38 -4.33 -26.00
C ASN A 107 -2.56 -5.55 -25.65
N ARG A 108 -2.96 -6.26 -24.59
CA ARG A 108 -2.36 -7.49 -24.08
C ARG A 108 -3.37 -8.34 -23.32
N PRO A 109 -3.09 -9.63 -23.08
CA PRO A 109 -3.88 -10.41 -22.15
C PRO A 109 -3.93 -9.78 -20.75
N ALA A 110 -5.02 -10.00 -20.01
CA ALA A 110 -5.12 -9.61 -18.61
C ALA A 110 -4.05 -10.35 -17.78
N LEU A 111 -3.36 -9.63 -16.91
CA LEU A 111 -2.34 -10.17 -16.01
C LEU A 111 -2.93 -10.32 -14.60
N ARG A 112 -2.36 -11.22 -13.81
CA ARG A 112 -2.86 -11.58 -12.47
C ARG A 112 -2.42 -10.56 -11.42
N GLY A 113 -3.09 -9.41 -11.37
CA GLY A 113 -2.94 -8.38 -10.34
C GLY A 113 -4.11 -8.37 -9.37
N LEU A 114 -3.85 -8.35 -8.07
CA LEU A 114 -4.88 -8.30 -7.02
C LEU A 114 -4.44 -7.37 -5.89
N SER A 115 -5.22 -6.32 -5.64
CA SER A 115 -4.97 -5.45 -4.49
C SER A 115 -5.71 -5.96 -3.24
N LEU A 116 -4.97 -6.13 -2.14
CA LEU A 116 -5.51 -6.45 -0.83
C LEU A 116 -6.23 -5.24 -0.18
N CYS A 117 -6.24 -4.09 -0.86
CA CYS A 117 -6.98 -2.90 -0.47
C CYS A 117 -8.37 -2.83 -1.14
N ALA A 118 -8.70 -3.74 -2.07
CA ALA A 118 -9.87 -3.63 -2.94
C ALA A 118 -11.19 -4.05 -2.28
N ASP A 119 -11.15 -4.91 -1.27
CA ASP A 119 -12.37 -5.40 -0.59
C ASP A 119 -12.55 -4.71 0.77
N PRO A 120 -13.41 -3.68 0.85
CA PRO A 120 -13.69 -3.01 2.11
C PRO A 120 -14.36 -3.92 3.14
N THR A 121 -15.08 -4.96 2.70
CA THR A 121 -15.75 -5.92 3.60
C THR A 121 -14.69 -6.78 4.30
N ALA A 122 -13.71 -7.31 3.56
CA ALA A 122 -12.59 -8.03 4.14
C ALA A 122 -11.77 -7.16 5.10
N LEU A 123 -11.45 -5.92 4.69
CA LEU A 123 -10.68 -4.99 5.52
C LEU A 123 -11.40 -4.68 6.84
N THR A 124 -12.70 -4.36 6.80
CA THR A 124 -13.46 -4.01 7.99
C THR A 124 -13.71 -5.20 8.91
N CYS A 125 -14.03 -6.36 8.36
CA CYS A 125 -14.18 -7.61 9.12
C CYS A 125 -12.88 -7.97 9.84
N ILE A 126 -11.75 -8.03 9.12
CA ILE A 126 -10.47 -8.40 9.73
C ILE A 126 -10.04 -7.35 10.77
N ALA A 127 -10.22 -6.06 10.47
CA ALA A 127 -9.88 -5.01 11.43
C ALA A 127 -10.70 -5.10 12.71
N ASN A 128 -12.01 -5.41 12.62
CA ASN A 128 -12.89 -5.55 13.76
C ASN A 128 -12.56 -6.77 14.62
N ASP A 129 -12.28 -7.91 13.99
CA ASP A 129 -12.18 -9.19 14.70
C ASP A 129 -10.73 -9.50 15.14
N PHE A 130 -9.71 -9.03 14.39
CA PHE A 130 -8.30 -9.36 14.60
C PHE A 130 -7.40 -8.13 14.81
N GLY A 131 -7.95 -6.93 14.65
CA GLY A 131 -7.21 -5.68 14.68
C GLY A 131 -6.61 -5.26 13.33
N PHE A 132 -6.40 -3.96 13.17
CA PHE A 132 -5.93 -3.36 11.93
C PHE A 132 -4.55 -3.89 11.47
N ASP A 133 -3.72 -4.33 12.39
CA ASP A 133 -2.41 -4.90 12.08
C ASP A 133 -2.49 -6.20 11.27
N HIS A 134 -3.64 -6.85 11.22
CA HIS A 134 -3.85 -8.13 10.53
C HIS A 134 -4.53 -8.00 9.17
N VAL A 135 -4.97 -6.78 8.76
CA VAL A 135 -5.83 -6.59 7.58
C VAL A 135 -5.22 -7.13 6.28
N PHE A 136 -3.91 -7.04 6.11
CA PHE A 136 -3.23 -7.58 4.94
C PHE A 136 -2.70 -9.00 5.16
N ALA A 137 -2.15 -9.28 6.34
CA ALA A 137 -1.58 -10.58 6.66
C ALA A 137 -2.60 -11.71 6.46
N ARG A 138 -3.83 -11.56 6.96
CA ARG A 138 -4.89 -12.57 6.79
C ARG A 138 -5.32 -12.77 5.34
N GLN A 139 -5.28 -11.71 4.53
CA GLN A 139 -5.56 -11.83 3.10
C GLN A 139 -4.39 -12.54 2.37
N VAL A 140 -3.12 -12.26 2.75
CA VAL A 140 -1.96 -13.01 2.23
C VAL A 140 -2.06 -14.49 2.62
N GLU A 141 -2.48 -14.81 3.85
CA GLU A 141 -2.75 -16.19 4.27
C GLU A 141 -3.79 -16.89 3.40
N ALA A 142 -4.88 -16.21 3.08
CA ALA A 142 -6.00 -16.80 2.33
C ALA A 142 -5.72 -16.92 0.82
N LEU A 143 -5.07 -15.95 0.22
CA LEU A 143 -5.00 -15.76 -1.23
C LEU A 143 -3.62 -16.08 -1.80
N GLY A 144 -2.55 -15.82 -1.05
CA GLY A 144 -1.19 -15.92 -1.53
C GLY A 144 -0.66 -17.35 -1.58
N ARG A 145 0.17 -17.63 -2.57
CA ARG A 145 0.80 -18.94 -2.82
C ARG A 145 2.28 -18.77 -3.15
N ALA A 146 3.07 -19.80 -2.93
CA ALA A 146 4.45 -19.83 -3.40
C ALA A 146 4.52 -19.55 -4.91
N GLY A 147 5.44 -18.69 -5.31
CA GLY A 147 5.56 -18.21 -6.70
C GLY A 147 4.79 -16.93 -7.01
N ASP A 148 3.98 -16.42 -6.07
CA ASP A 148 3.41 -15.07 -6.15
C ASP A 148 4.41 -13.99 -5.73
N LEU A 149 4.09 -12.73 -6.00
CA LEU A 149 4.83 -11.54 -5.59
C LEU A 149 3.93 -10.66 -4.72
N LEU A 150 4.37 -10.31 -3.52
CA LEU A 150 3.73 -9.28 -2.71
C LEU A 150 4.47 -7.95 -2.86
N VAL A 151 3.81 -6.95 -3.42
CA VAL A 151 4.31 -5.58 -3.53
C VAL A 151 3.71 -4.73 -2.42
N VAL A 152 4.55 -4.18 -1.54
CA VAL A 152 4.13 -3.28 -0.47
C VAL A 152 4.52 -1.84 -0.78
N PHE A 153 3.58 -0.92 -0.64
CA PHE A 153 3.78 0.52 -0.79
C PHE A 153 3.75 1.17 0.60
N SER A 154 4.82 1.89 0.96
CA SER A 154 4.88 2.57 2.26
C SER A 154 5.82 3.78 2.24
N THR A 155 5.32 4.96 2.57
CA THR A 155 6.14 6.17 2.67
C THR A 155 7.12 6.15 3.85
N SER A 156 6.89 5.33 4.87
CA SER A 156 7.73 5.24 6.07
C SER A 156 8.39 3.89 6.28
N GLY A 157 7.86 2.83 5.67
CA GLY A 157 8.25 1.45 5.93
C GLY A 157 7.98 0.95 7.37
N LYS A 158 7.13 1.64 8.15
CA LYS A 158 6.96 1.36 9.59
C LYS A 158 5.59 0.78 9.97
N SER A 159 4.66 0.66 9.04
CA SER A 159 3.28 0.24 9.29
C SER A 159 3.22 -1.22 9.74
N ALA A 160 2.67 -1.49 10.92
CA ALA A 160 2.63 -2.82 11.53
C ALA A 160 1.87 -3.85 10.67
N ASN A 161 0.79 -3.45 10.00
CA ASN A 161 0.02 -4.31 9.10
C ASN A 161 0.84 -4.76 7.87
N LEU A 162 1.73 -3.90 7.32
CA LEU A 162 2.62 -4.26 6.22
C LEU A 162 3.75 -5.19 6.71
N VAL A 163 4.33 -4.90 7.87
CA VAL A 163 5.35 -5.76 8.49
C VAL A 163 4.80 -7.18 8.70
N ARG A 164 3.57 -7.31 9.24
CA ARG A 164 2.92 -8.62 9.40
C ARG A 164 2.66 -9.32 8.06
N ALA A 165 2.19 -8.60 7.05
CA ALA A 165 1.97 -9.15 5.71
C ALA A 165 3.28 -9.69 5.09
N LEU A 166 4.39 -8.97 5.26
CA LEU A 166 5.71 -9.39 4.79
C LEU A 166 6.20 -10.66 5.51
N HIS A 167 5.99 -10.78 6.83
CA HIS A 167 6.32 -12.01 7.57
C HIS A 167 5.55 -13.21 7.02
N VAL A 168 4.22 -13.08 6.88
CA VAL A 168 3.38 -14.16 6.34
C VAL A 168 3.77 -14.52 4.91
N ALA A 169 4.06 -13.51 4.06
CA ALA A 169 4.51 -13.75 2.69
C ALA A 169 5.78 -14.62 2.66
N ARG A 170 6.77 -14.29 3.47
CA ARG A 170 8.02 -15.07 3.57
C ARG A 170 7.79 -16.50 4.06
N GLU A 171 6.96 -16.70 5.10
CA GLU A 171 6.59 -18.02 5.62
C GLU A 171 5.91 -18.89 4.57
N ARG A 172 5.21 -18.26 3.62
CA ARG A 172 4.49 -18.95 2.52
C ARG A 172 5.31 -19.07 1.24
N GLY A 173 6.56 -18.62 1.20
CA GLY A 173 7.42 -18.67 0.02
C GLY A 173 6.98 -17.69 -1.08
N ILE A 174 6.32 -16.60 -0.71
CA ILE A 174 5.92 -15.50 -1.60
C ILE A 174 7.07 -14.51 -1.66
N THR A 175 7.53 -14.17 -2.85
CA THR A 175 8.54 -13.15 -3.05
C THR A 175 8.02 -11.78 -2.64
N THR A 176 8.86 -10.95 -2.02
CA THR A 176 8.45 -9.65 -1.47
C THR A 176 9.21 -8.49 -2.12
N LEU A 177 8.47 -7.49 -2.59
CA LEU A 177 8.99 -6.24 -3.15
C LEU A 177 8.49 -5.06 -2.33
N GLY A 178 9.41 -4.29 -1.74
CA GLY A 178 9.10 -3.04 -1.05
C GLY A 178 9.30 -1.82 -1.96
N LEU A 179 8.26 -1.00 -2.14
CA LEU A 179 8.38 0.37 -2.60
C LEU A 179 8.26 1.26 -1.36
N LEU A 180 9.40 1.74 -0.86
CA LEU A 180 9.52 2.30 0.47
C LEU A 180 10.06 3.74 0.44
N GLY A 181 9.73 4.52 1.45
CA GLY A 181 10.29 5.86 1.64
C GLY A 181 11.12 5.97 2.91
N GLY A 182 11.76 7.14 3.10
CA GLY A 182 12.65 7.41 4.23
C GLY A 182 13.84 6.46 4.24
N GLU A 183 14.04 5.73 5.33
CA GLU A 183 15.08 4.71 5.46
C GLU A 183 14.52 3.27 5.31
N GLY A 184 13.31 3.12 4.76
CA GLY A 184 12.68 1.83 4.54
C GLY A 184 12.10 1.16 5.79
N GLY A 185 12.38 1.68 6.99
CA GLY A 185 11.82 1.25 8.27
C GLY A 185 11.92 -0.25 8.54
N ALA A 186 10.95 -0.77 9.30
CA ALA A 186 10.88 -2.18 9.66
C ALA A 186 10.49 -3.11 8.48
N CYS A 187 9.96 -2.56 7.39
CA CYS A 187 9.65 -3.33 6.19
C CYS A 187 10.91 -3.73 5.41
N LEU A 188 11.94 -2.85 5.36
CA LEU A 188 13.13 -3.06 4.52
C LEU A 188 13.81 -4.42 4.73
N PRO A 189 14.15 -4.86 5.96
CA PRO A 189 14.83 -6.14 6.17
C PRO A 189 13.95 -7.36 5.88
N LEU A 190 12.65 -7.17 5.67
CA LEU A 190 11.69 -8.22 5.36
C LEU A 190 11.42 -8.38 3.86
N CYS A 191 11.88 -7.44 3.03
CA CYS A 191 11.74 -7.52 1.59
C CYS A 191 12.90 -8.28 0.95
N ASP A 192 12.60 -9.17 -0.01
CA ASP A 192 13.62 -9.82 -0.85
C ASP A 192 14.28 -8.83 -1.80
N HIS A 193 13.50 -7.80 -2.19
CA HIS A 193 13.98 -6.63 -2.89
C HIS A 193 13.21 -5.38 -2.46
N ALA A 194 13.90 -4.25 -2.41
CA ALA A 194 13.26 -2.96 -2.14
C ALA A 194 13.85 -1.83 -2.98
N VAL A 195 13.00 -0.89 -3.38
CA VAL A 195 13.39 0.43 -3.88
C VAL A 195 13.05 1.43 -2.80
N VAL A 196 14.05 2.15 -2.28
CA VAL A 196 13.87 3.11 -1.18
C VAL A 196 14.06 4.53 -1.69
N VAL A 197 13.05 5.36 -1.57
CA VAL A 197 13.07 6.78 -1.97
C VAL A 197 13.46 7.63 -0.76
N HIS A 198 14.65 8.22 -0.82
CA HIS A 198 15.22 9.04 0.24
C HIS A 198 15.05 10.53 0.00
N GLY A 199 15.15 11.35 1.06
CA GLY A 199 15.37 12.79 0.96
C GLY A 199 14.14 13.63 0.56
N VAL A 200 12.93 13.03 0.53
CA VAL A 200 11.69 13.73 0.21
C VAL A 200 10.60 13.43 1.26
N ASP A 201 9.56 14.27 1.30
CA ASP A 201 8.41 14.07 2.16
C ASP A 201 7.50 12.91 1.69
N GLY A 202 6.47 12.57 2.48
CA GLY A 202 5.58 11.46 2.14
C GLY A 202 4.87 11.62 0.80
N ALA A 203 4.52 12.86 0.39
CA ALA A 203 3.91 13.11 -0.91
C ALA A 203 4.93 12.90 -2.05
N GLY A 204 6.16 13.39 -1.89
CA GLY A 204 7.24 13.15 -2.86
C GLY A 204 7.60 11.66 -2.98
N VAL A 205 7.54 10.89 -1.89
CA VAL A 205 7.68 9.44 -1.94
C VAL A 205 6.57 8.82 -2.78
N GLN A 206 5.31 9.23 -2.58
CA GLN A 206 4.17 8.72 -3.38
C GLN A 206 4.30 9.10 -4.86
N GLU A 207 4.73 10.32 -5.17
CA GLU A 207 5.00 10.72 -6.56
C GLU A 207 6.07 9.82 -7.22
N ALA A 208 7.14 9.49 -6.48
CA ALA A 208 8.17 8.55 -6.96
C ALA A 208 7.63 7.12 -7.11
N HIS A 209 6.82 6.63 -6.15
CA HIS A 209 6.18 5.30 -6.23
C HIS A 209 5.26 5.20 -7.45
N GLN A 210 4.49 6.25 -7.73
CA GLN A 210 3.63 6.31 -8.92
C GLN A 210 4.46 6.20 -10.21
N MET A 211 5.61 6.86 -10.26
CA MET A 211 6.53 6.76 -11.40
C MET A 211 7.12 5.35 -11.53
N ILE A 212 7.56 4.74 -10.42
CA ILE A 212 8.04 3.34 -10.43
C ILE A 212 6.94 2.41 -10.93
N MET A 213 5.71 2.58 -10.45
CA MET A 213 4.56 1.78 -10.85
C MET A 213 4.32 1.84 -12.36
N HIS A 214 4.39 3.02 -12.98
CA HIS A 214 4.30 3.16 -14.43
C HIS A 214 5.45 2.45 -15.16
N ILE A 215 6.68 2.50 -14.65
CA ILE A 215 7.82 1.78 -15.21
C ILE A 215 7.60 0.25 -15.12
N LEU A 216 7.05 -0.24 -14.01
CA LEU A 216 6.66 -1.65 -13.85
C LEU A 216 5.60 -2.06 -14.90
N CYS A 217 4.60 -1.22 -15.14
CA CYS A 217 3.59 -1.44 -16.19
C CYS A 217 4.21 -1.45 -17.59
N GLU A 218 5.12 -0.52 -17.90
CA GLU A 218 5.84 -0.49 -19.18
C GLU A 218 6.69 -1.76 -19.39
N ALA A 219 7.34 -2.27 -18.34
CA ALA A 219 8.08 -3.53 -18.41
C ALA A 219 7.15 -4.73 -18.71
N CYS A 220 5.95 -4.76 -18.12
CA CYS A 220 4.93 -5.76 -18.44
C CYS A 220 4.47 -5.65 -19.90
N GLU A 221 4.23 -4.45 -20.40
CA GLU A 221 3.83 -4.26 -21.79
C GLU A 221 4.93 -4.67 -22.77
N ALA A 222 6.19 -4.36 -22.47
CA ALA A 222 7.31 -4.80 -23.28
C ALA A 222 7.37 -6.34 -23.42
N ARG A 223 6.95 -7.08 -22.37
CA ARG A 223 6.95 -8.56 -22.37
C ARG A 223 5.67 -9.18 -22.93
N PHE A 224 4.50 -8.61 -22.63
CA PHE A 224 3.20 -9.25 -22.87
C PHE A 224 2.35 -8.60 -23.94
N ALA A 225 2.74 -7.46 -24.53
CA ALA A 225 1.96 -6.82 -25.60
C ALA A 225 1.81 -7.73 -26.82
N VAL A 226 0.64 -7.70 -27.45
CA VAL A 226 0.37 -8.43 -28.69
C VAL A 226 1.30 -7.89 -29.80
N GLY A 227 2.18 -8.73 -30.33
CA GLY A 227 3.16 -8.34 -31.34
C GLY A 227 4.50 -7.86 -30.77
N ALA A 228 4.72 -7.90 -29.44
CA ALA A 228 6.06 -7.74 -28.87
C ALA A 228 6.96 -8.86 -29.42
N LYS A 229 8.06 -8.48 -30.08
CA LYS A 229 9.07 -9.47 -30.49
C LYS A 229 9.79 -9.96 -29.24
N ALA A 230 9.79 -11.28 -29.05
CA ALA A 230 10.61 -11.95 -28.05
C ALA A 230 12.10 -11.67 -28.29
#